data_02d73cec06c92f7dfed80800224b6904
#
_entry.id   02d73cec06c92f7dfed80800224b6904
#
_cell.length_a   1.000
_cell.length_b   1.000
_cell.length_c   1.000
_cell.angle_alpha   90.00
_cell.angle_beta   90.00
_cell.angle_gamma   90.00
#
_symmetry.space_group_name_H-M   'P 1'
#
loop_
_entity.id
_entity.type
_entity.pdbx_description
1 polymer ?
#
loop_
_entity_poly.entity_id
_entity_poly.type
_entity_poly.pdbx_seq_one_letter_code
_entity_poly.pdbx_strand_id
1 'polypeptide(L)'
;FLFERALEVARREDMAMQLHTGYGDRDLDLPMSNPWLLRPLLERSETARSVPLVLLHGSFPYTGEAAVMAAIYPNVYFDVATCVPPFGEAVQLQVWRTALAMVPLSRIQASTDAAGLSEQIALGARQARRTLGIALAELVEAGSLNNSQAEVVASDLLAGTARRLYFGG
;
A
#
# COMPACT_ATOMS: atom_id res chain seq x y z
N PHE A 1 2.30 20.39 -13.09
CA PHE A 1 1.07 20.84 -13.79
C PHE A 1 0.07 19.70 -13.99
N LEU A 2 0.37 18.65 -14.81
CA LEU A 2 -0.61 17.57 -15.09
C LEU A 2 -1.01 16.81 -13.82
N PHE A 3 -0.06 16.49 -12.98
CA PHE A 3 -0.32 15.79 -11.72
C PHE A 3 -1.22 16.62 -10.77
N GLU A 4 -1.00 17.92 -10.68
CA GLU A 4 -1.85 18.82 -9.88
C GLU A 4 -3.28 18.87 -10.43
N ARG A 5 -3.45 18.88 -11.75
CA ARG A 5 -4.78 18.80 -12.38
C ARG A 5 -5.49 17.48 -12.08
N ALA A 6 -4.75 16.37 -12.10
CA ALA A 6 -5.30 15.08 -11.71
C ALA A 6 -5.75 15.07 -10.24
N LEU A 7 -4.98 15.68 -9.34
CA LEU A 7 -5.36 15.85 -7.93
C LEU A 7 -6.62 16.71 -7.77
N GLU A 8 -6.75 17.81 -8.53
CA GLU A 8 -7.97 18.64 -8.51
C GLU A 8 -9.22 17.85 -8.95
N VAL A 9 -9.08 17.01 -9.98
CA VAL A 9 -10.17 16.13 -10.43
C VAL A 9 -10.50 15.09 -9.35
N ALA A 10 -9.50 14.39 -8.81
CA ALA A 10 -9.69 13.40 -7.77
C ALA A 10 -10.39 14.00 -6.53
N ARG A 11 -9.98 15.20 -6.11
CA ARG A 11 -10.64 15.92 -5.02
C ARG A 11 -12.09 16.27 -5.32
N ARG A 12 -12.38 16.76 -6.53
CA ARG A 12 -13.74 17.14 -6.94
C ARG A 12 -14.68 15.95 -7.00
N GLU A 13 -14.18 14.81 -7.48
CA GLU A 13 -14.96 13.58 -7.65
C GLU A 13 -14.90 12.66 -6.40
N ASP A 14 -14.31 13.13 -5.30
CA ASP A 14 -14.13 12.36 -4.05
C ASP A 14 -13.46 10.99 -4.29
N MET A 15 -12.41 10.97 -5.07
CA MET A 15 -11.71 9.75 -5.49
C MET A 15 -10.33 9.66 -4.85
N ALA A 16 -9.94 8.45 -4.46
CA ALA A 16 -8.55 8.15 -4.15
C ALA A 16 -7.71 8.09 -5.43
N MET A 17 -6.46 8.55 -5.34
CA MET A 17 -5.48 8.46 -6.42
C MET A 17 -4.45 7.39 -6.11
N GLN A 18 -4.35 6.40 -6.99
CA GLN A 18 -3.31 5.38 -6.92
C GLN A 18 -2.06 5.85 -7.66
N LEU A 19 -0.92 5.71 -7.01
CA LEU A 19 0.37 6.12 -7.54
C LEU A 19 1.29 4.91 -7.64
N HIS A 20 1.72 4.60 -8.85
CA HIS A 20 2.80 3.64 -9.05
C HIS A 20 4.07 4.21 -8.45
N THR A 21 4.66 3.51 -7.48
CA THR A 21 5.90 3.90 -6.80
C THR A 21 6.81 2.69 -6.63
N GLY A 22 8.11 2.93 -6.71
CA GLY A 22 9.11 1.86 -6.65
C GLY A 22 9.25 1.08 -7.95
N TYR A 23 9.41 -0.24 -7.84
CA TYR A 23 9.62 -1.16 -8.95
C TYR A 23 8.47 -1.12 -9.96
N GLY A 24 8.80 -1.22 -11.23
CA GLY A 24 7.85 -1.24 -12.33
C GLY A 24 8.46 -1.81 -13.62
N ASP A 25 7.90 -1.43 -14.75
CA ASP A 25 8.31 -1.87 -16.05
C ASP A 25 9.73 -1.40 -16.43
N ARG A 26 10.24 -1.99 -17.51
CA ARG A 26 11.62 -1.81 -17.99
C ARG A 26 12.01 -0.36 -18.30
N ASP A 27 11.06 0.47 -18.65
CA ASP A 27 11.24 1.89 -18.99
C ASP A 27 11.16 2.84 -17.78
N LEU A 28 10.89 2.29 -16.58
CA LEU A 28 10.84 3.04 -15.35
C LEU A 28 12.23 3.57 -14.95
N ASP A 29 12.31 4.85 -14.65
CA ASP A 29 13.45 5.44 -13.94
C ASP A 29 13.24 5.23 -12.42
N LEU A 30 13.85 4.17 -11.90
CA LEU A 30 13.64 3.74 -10.52
C LEU A 30 13.92 4.84 -9.47
N PRO A 31 15.01 5.64 -9.54
CA PRO A 31 15.21 6.77 -8.66
C PRO A 31 14.07 7.78 -8.66
N MET A 32 13.43 8.00 -9.82
CA MET A 32 12.32 8.94 -9.97
C MET A 32 10.98 8.38 -9.48
N SER A 33 10.89 7.09 -9.21
CA SER A 33 9.72 6.43 -8.61
C SER A 33 9.76 6.35 -7.08
N ASN A 34 10.77 6.95 -6.44
CA ASN A 34 10.87 7.02 -4.99
C ASN A 34 9.71 7.87 -4.43
N PRO A 35 8.85 7.31 -3.55
CA PRO A 35 7.70 8.02 -3.00
C PRO A 35 8.09 9.29 -2.22
N TRP A 36 9.30 9.34 -1.67
CA TRP A 36 9.79 10.51 -0.95
C TRP A 36 9.81 11.79 -1.80
N LEU A 37 9.88 11.66 -3.13
CA LEU A 37 9.79 12.78 -4.06
C LEU A 37 8.43 13.50 -4.05
N LEU A 38 7.38 12.87 -3.50
CA LEU A 38 6.07 13.50 -3.30
C LEU A 38 6.04 14.48 -2.13
N ARG A 39 7.02 14.40 -1.21
CA ARG A 39 7.05 15.23 -0.01
C ARG A 39 6.90 16.73 -0.28
N PRO A 40 7.66 17.36 -1.20
CA PRO A 40 7.51 18.79 -1.46
C PRO A 40 6.12 19.18 -1.94
N LEU A 41 5.42 18.30 -2.64
CA LEU A 41 4.04 18.52 -3.08
C LEU A 41 3.09 18.46 -1.89
N LEU A 42 3.18 17.44 -1.05
CA LEU A 42 2.35 17.27 0.15
C LEU A 42 2.53 18.43 1.14
N GLU A 43 3.73 18.98 1.26
CA GLU A 43 4.00 20.12 2.13
C GLU A 43 3.40 21.44 1.61
N ARG A 44 3.37 21.64 0.28
CA ARG A 44 2.95 22.91 -0.34
C ARG A 44 1.49 22.94 -0.77
N SER A 45 0.90 21.80 -1.13
CA SER A 45 -0.42 21.72 -1.73
C SER A 45 -1.48 21.20 -0.76
N GLU A 46 -2.45 22.05 -0.42
CA GLU A 46 -3.62 21.63 0.33
C GLU A 46 -4.45 20.59 -0.43
N THR A 47 -4.59 20.75 -1.75
CA THR A 47 -5.27 19.76 -2.61
C THR A 47 -4.60 18.40 -2.51
N ALA A 48 -3.26 18.34 -2.54
CA ALA A 48 -2.54 17.08 -2.41
C ALA A 48 -2.76 16.42 -1.03
N ARG A 49 -2.94 17.22 0.04
CA ARG A 49 -3.24 16.70 1.38
C ARG A 49 -4.71 16.30 1.56
N SER A 50 -5.62 16.79 0.74
CA SER A 50 -7.05 16.46 0.82
C SER A 50 -7.45 15.22 0.02
N VAL A 51 -6.60 14.77 -0.92
CA VAL A 51 -6.85 13.58 -1.74
C VAL A 51 -6.18 12.37 -1.10
N PRO A 52 -6.90 11.24 -0.89
CA PRO A 52 -6.26 9.99 -0.49
C PRO A 52 -5.28 9.52 -1.57
N LEU A 53 -4.01 9.38 -1.21
CA LEU A 53 -2.94 8.92 -2.10
C LEU A 53 -2.52 7.52 -1.72
N VAL A 54 -2.64 6.57 -2.62
CA VAL A 54 -2.27 5.16 -2.40
C VAL A 54 -0.93 4.87 -3.07
N LEU A 55 0.09 4.61 -2.28
CA LEU A 55 1.41 4.21 -2.77
C LEU A 55 1.39 2.72 -3.08
N LEU A 56 1.47 2.36 -4.35
CA LEU A 56 1.37 0.98 -4.82
C LEU A 56 2.68 0.20 -4.64
N HIS A 57 2.58 -1.13 -4.69
CA HIS A 57 3.69 -2.10 -4.76
C HIS A 57 4.61 -2.11 -3.54
N GLY A 58 4.09 -1.71 -2.35
CA GLY A 58 4.96 -1.51 -1.18
C GLY A 58 6.12 -0.55 -1.48
N SER A 59 6.03 0.16 -2.62
CA SER A 59 7.07 1.04 -3.18
C SER A 59 8.46 0.38 -3.27
N PHE A 60 8.53 -0.96 -3.36
CA PHE A 60 9.83 -1.66 -3.36
C PHE A 60 10.77 -1.11 -4.46
N PRO A 61 12.06 -0.83 -4.19
CA PRO A 61 12.78 -1.10 -2.94
C PRO A 61 12.64 -0.01 -1.86
N TYR A 62 11.90 1.07 -2.10
CA TYR A 62 11.72 2.23 -1.20
C TYR A 62 10.62 2.02 -0.14
N THR A 63 10.47 0.77 0.33
CA THR A 63 9.40 0.38 1.26
C THR A 63 9.44 1.17 2.57
N GLY A 64 10.64 1.45 3.08
CA GLY A 64 10.83 2.27 4.28
C GLY A 64 10.36 3.70 4.11
N GLU A 65 10.72 4.34 3.01
CA GLU A 65 10.31 5.70 2.66
C GLU A 65 8.79 5.81 2.52
N ALA A 66 8.17 4.84 1.85
CA ALA A 66 6.72 4.78 1.71
C ALA A 66 6.02 4.59 3.06
N ALA A 67 6.55 3.74 3.92
CA ALA A 67 6.02 3.52 5.26
C ALA A 67 6.10 4.79 6.12
N VAL A 68 7.23 5.50 6.06
CA VAL A 68 7.39 6.81 6.73
C VAL A 68 6.39 7.83 6.18
N MET A 69 6.22 7.91 4.85
CA MET A 69 5.23 8.79 4.23
C MET A 69 3.82 8.50 4.73
N ALA A 70 3.42 7.23 4.73
CA ALA A 70 2.11 6.82 5.23
C ALA A 70 1.95 7.01 6.75
N ALA A 71 3.03 7.00 7.53
CA ALA A 71 3.00 7.31 8.95
C ALA A 71 2.79 8.81 9.22
N ILE A 72 3.45 9.68 8.43
CA ILE A 72 3.46 11.13 8.66
C ILE A 72 2.23 11.82 8.04
N TYR A 73 1.84 11.45 6.82
CA TYR A 73 0.77 12.11 6.07
C TYR A 73 -0.56 11.34 6.21
N PRO A 74 -1.59 11.92 6.85
CA PRO A 74 -2.84 11.19 7.14
C PRO A 74 -3.61 10.72 5.92
N ASN A 75 -3.42 11.37 4.77
CA ASN A 75 -4.04 11.02 3.51
C ASN A 75 -3.23 10.04 2.66
N VAL A 76 -2.06 9.59 3.13
CA VAL A 76 -1.23 8.63 2.40
C VAL A 76 -1.51 7.22 2.89
N TYR A 77 -1.83 6.34 1.96
CA TYR A 77 -2.12 4.92 2.14
C TYR A 77 -0.99 4.07 1.57
N PHE A 78 -0.77 2.92 2.18
CA PHE A 78 0.26 1.97 1.80
C PHE A 78 -0.38 0.70 1.24
N ASP A 79 -0.14 0.39 -0.02
CA ASP A 79 -0.61 -0.84 -0.65
C ASP A 79 0.51 -1.87 -0.71
N VAL A 80 0.24 -3.09 -0.20
CA VAL A 80 1.18 -4.21 -0.19
C VAL A 80 1.02 -5.08 -1.44
N ALA A 81 0.68 -4.48 -2.58
CA ALA A 81 0.66 -5.20 -3.83
C ALA A 81 2.08 -5.62 -4.21
N THR A 82 2.30 -6.90 -4.34
CA THR A 82 3.51 -7.39 -4.97
C THR A 82 3.12 -8.29 -6.11
N CYS A 83 3.37 -7.84 -7.32
CA CYS A 83 3.09 -8.61 -8.53
C CYS A 83 3.74 -10.01 -8.46
N VAL A 84 2.97 -11.04 -8.70
CA VAL A 84 3.47 -12.43 -8.77
C VAL A 84 3.49 -12.88 -10.22
N PRO A 85 4.60 -13.44 -10.72
CA PRO A 85 5.97 -13.17 -10.34
C PRO A 85 6.38 -11.76 -10.82
N PRO A 86 7.16 -10.92 -10.25
CA PRO A 86 8.56 -11.21 -9.99
C PRO A 86 8.93 -11.34 -8.52
N PHE A 87 8.01 -11.01 -7.59
CA PHE A 87 8.36 -11.05 -6.18
C PHE A 87 7.93 -12.35 -5.51
N GLY A 88 8.89 -13.02 -4.88
CA GLY A 88 8.64 -14.17 -4.02
C GLY A 88 8.07 -13.78 -2.64
N GLU A 89 7.58 -14.79 -1.91
CA GLU A 89 7.01 -14.62 -0.57
C GLU A 89 7.94 -13.88 0.41
N ALA A 90 9.26 -14.05 0.27
CA ALA A 90 10.23 -13.41 1.17
C ALA A 90 10.21 -11.87 1.06
N VAL A 91 10.13 -11.33 -0.16
CA VAL A 91 10.03 -9.89 -0.38
C VAL A 91 8.69 -9.37 0.14
N GLN A 92 7.59 -10.04 -0.18
CA GLN A 92 6.27 -9.63 0.30
C GLN A 92 6.17 -9.67 1.82
N LEU A 93 6.74 -10.68 2.47
CA LEU A 93 6.80 -10.76 3.92
C LEU A 93 7.60 -9.60 4.53
N GLN A 94 8.71 -9.20 3.90
CA GLN A 94 9.46 -8.02 4.31
C GLN A 94 8.64 -6.74 4.19
N VAL A 95 7.88 -6.57 3.11
CA VAL A 95 6.97 -5.42 2.93
C VAL A 95 5.90 -5.40 4.02
N TRP A 96 5.26 -6.54 4.33
CA TRP A 96 4.29 -6.65 5.43
C TRP A 96 4.89 -6.27 6.77
N ARG A 97 6.07 -6.80 7.11
CA ARG A 97 6.74 -6.49 8.38
C ARG A 97 7.03 -5.00 8.52
N THR A 98 7.48 -4.35 7.43
CA THR A 98 7.72 -2.90 7.43
C THR A 98 6.42 -2.12 7.59
N ALA A 99 5.38 -2.48 6.84
CA ALA A 99 4.08 -1.82 6.91
C ALA A 99 3.46 -1.95 8.31
N LEU A 100 3.40 -3.16 8.87
CA LEU A 100 2.82 -3.43 10.19
C LEU A 100 3.59 -2.77 11.34
N ALA A 101 4.91 -2.54 11.16
CA ALA A 101 5.74 -1.89 12.16
C ALA A 101 5.62 -0.36 12.17
N MET A 102 5.25 0.27 11.04
CA MET A 102 5.38 1.72 10.88
C MET A 102 4.09 2.43 10.49
N VAL A 103 3.24 1.79 9.70
CA VAL A 103 2.06 2.42 9.12
C VAL A 103 0.84 2.19 10.02
N PRO A 104 0.00 3.19 10.29
CA PRO A 104 -1.29 2.95 10.95
C PRO A 104 -2.12 1.92 10.19
N LEU A 105 -2.62 0.90 10.88
CA LEU A 105 -3.32 -0.25 10.27
C LEU A 105 -4.49 0.17 9.36
N SER A 106 -5.20 1.25 9.72
CA SER A 106 -6.31 1.79 8.92
C SER A 106 -5.88 2.37 7.57
N ARG A 107 -4.59 2.49 7.30
CA ARG A 107 -4.02 3.03 6.05
C ARG A 107 -3.19 2.02 5.27
N ILE A 108 -3.24 0.76 5.67
CA ILE A 108 -2.63 -0.35 4.92
C ILE A 108 -3.73 -1.08 4.16
N GLN A 109 -3.49 -1.41 2.92
CA GLN A 109 -4.34 -2.31 2.13
C GLN A 109 -3.52 -3.37 1.41
N ALA A 110 -4.18 -4.47 1.07
CA ALA A 110 -3.62 -5.52 0.23
C ALA A 110 -4.24 -5.48 -1.16
N SER A 111 -3.41 -5.66 -2.18
CA SER A 111 -3.86 -5.99 -3.52
C SER A 111 -2.93 -7.01 -4.17
N THR A 112 -3.22 -7.43 -5.38
CA THR A 112 -2.44 -8.47 -6.06
C THR A 112 -1.57 -7.91 -7.17
N ASP A 113 -1.89 -6.75 -7.68
CA ASP A 113 -1.31 -6.18 -8.90
C ASP A 113 -1.31 -7.17 -10.09
N ALA A 114 -2.26 -8.09 -10.09
CA ALA A 114 -2.36 -9.11 -11.12
C ALA A 114 -3.04 -8.54 -12.37
N ALA A 115 -2.40 -8.71 -13.52
CA ALA A 115 -2.91 -8.27 -14.80
C ALA A 115 -2.91 -9.41 -15.83
N GLY A 116 -3.97 -9.49 -16.61
CA GLY A 116 -4.07 -10.36 -17.79
C GLY A 116 -4.54 -11.79 -17.53
N LEU A 117 -4.04 -12.49 -16.52
CA LEU A 117 -4.37 -13.89 -16.26
C LEU A 117 -5.11 -14.07 -14.92
N SER A 118 -6.24 -14.76 -14.95
CA SER A 118 -7.02 -15.08 -13.74
C SER A 118 -6.22 -15.86 -12.70
N GLU A 119 -5.31 -16.72 -13.15
CA GLU A 119 -4.41 -17.51 -12.31
C GLU A 119 -3.48 -16.62 -11.48
N GLN A 120 -3.02 -15.49 -12.03
CA GLN A 120 -2.20 -14.52 -11.30
C GLN A 120 -2.99 -13.88 -10.16
N ILE A 121 -4.28 -13.56 -10.38
CA ILE A 121 -5.15 -13.03 -9.32
C ILE A 121 -5.26 -14.04 -8.18
N ALA A 122 -5.56 -15.30 -8.49
CA ALA A 122 -5.70 -16.35 -7.49
C ALA A 122 -4.40 -16.63 -6.73
N LEU A 123 -3.28 -16.67 -7.45
CA LEU A 123 -1.95 -16.90 -6.89
C LEU A 123 -1.53 -15.73 -5.99
N GLY A 124 -1.67 -14.50 -6.47
CA GLY A 124 -1.35 -13.29 -5.72
C GLY A 124 -2.19 -13.15 -4.45
N ALA A 125 -3.50 -13.42 -4.54
CA ALA A 125 -4.38 -13.39 -3.36
C ALA A 125 -4.01 -14.47 -2.33
N ARG A 126 -3.61 -15.67 -2.78
CA ARG A 126 -3.15 -16.74 -1.87
C ARG A 126 -1.82 -16.36 -1.22
N GLN A 127 -0.88 -15.83 -1.97
CA GLN A 127 0.41 -15.39 -1.46
C GLN A 127 0.24 -14.24 -0.46
N ALA A 128 -0.59 -13.23 -0.77
CA ALA A 128 -0.86 -12.13 0.13
C ALA A 128 -1.44 -12.59 1.47
N ARG A 129 -2.44 -13.50 1.45
CA ARG A 129 -3.01 -14.07 2.67
C ARG A 129 -1.99 -14.86 3.49
N ARG A 130 -1.17 -15.68 2.80
CA ARG A 130 -0.15 -16.50 3.47
C ARG A 130 0.91 -15.64 4.14
N THR A 131 1.48 -14.65 3.45
CA THR A 131 2.53 -13.80 3.97
C THR A 131 2.04 -12.84 5.06
N LEU A 132 0.82 -12.32 4.92
CA LEU A 132 0.16 -11.57 5.98
C LEU A 132 -0.06 -12.46 7.23
N GLY A 133 -0.56 -13.69 7.04
CA GLY A 133 -0.75 -14.63 8.14
C GLY A 133 0.54 -14.91 8.91
N ILE A 134 1.67 -15.06 8.22
CA ILE A 134 2.99 -15.23 8.85
C ILE A 134 3.36 -13.97 9.64
N ALA A 135 3.24 -12.79 9.04
CA ALA A 135 3.59 -11.52 9.71
C ALA A 135 2.74 -11.25 10.95
N LEU A 136 1.43 -11.58 10.90
CA LEU A 136 0.54 -11.43 12.06
C LEU A 136 0.82 -12.47 13.14
N ALA A 137 1.17 -13.71 12.77
CA ALA A 137 1.58 -14.74 13.73
C ALA A 137 2.82 -14.30 14.51
N GLU A 138 3.80 -13.69 13.88
CA GLU A 138 4.98 -13.11 14.53
C GLU A 138 4.60 -12.05 15.58
N LEU A 139 3.60 -11.20 15.29
CA LEU A 139 3.11 -10.20 16.25
C LEU A 139 2.34 -10.83 17.42
N VAL A 140 1.64 -11.93 17.19
CA VAL A 140 0.97 -12.70 18.25
C VAL A 140 2.00 -13.38 19.14
N GLU A 141 3.01 -14.02 18.56
CA GLU A 141 4.10 -14.66 19.32
C GLU A 141 4.90 -13.64 20.15
N ALA A 142 5.09 -12.43 19.63
CA ALA A 142 5.70 -11.31 20.33
C ALA A 142 4.81 -10.68 21.42
N GLY A 143 3.54 -11.10 21.54
CA GLY A 143 2.58 -10.54 22.49
C GLY A 143 2.03 -9.15 22.12
N SER A 144 2.30 -8.68 20.90
CA SER A 144 1.80 -7.38 20.41
C SER A 144 0.30 -7.42 20.04
N LEU A 145 -0.20 -8.59 19.64
CA LEU A 145 -1.59 -8.87 19.33
C LEU A 145 -2.02 -10.19 20.00
N ASN A 146 -3.32 -10.35 20.25
CA ASN A 146 -3.89 -11.66 20.46
C ASN A 146 -4.52 -12.21 19.15
N ASN A 147 -4.90 -13.49 19.14
CA ASN A 147 -5.46 -14.15 17.95
C ASN A 147 -6.69 -13.43 17.39
N SER A 148 -7.64 -13.03 18.23
CA SER A 148 -8.85 -12.34 17.78
C SER A 148 -8.52 -10.96 17.16
N GLN A 149 -7.56 -10.24 17.71
CA GLN A 149 -7.08 -8.98 17.14
C GLN A 149 -6.41 -9.22 15.78
N ALA A 150 -5.59 -10.26 15.66
CA ALA A 150 -4.93 -10.61 14.40
C ALA A 150 -5.94 -10.94 13.29
N GLU A 151 -7.02 -11.65 13.61
CA GLU A 151 -8.10 -11.95 12.66
C GLU A 151 -8.83 -10.68 12.17
N VAL A 152 -9.14 -9.77 13.08
CA VAL A 152 -9.76 -8.47 12.74
C VAL A 152 -8.82 -7.65 11.85
N VAL A 153 -7.54 -7.57 12.22
CA VAL A 153 -6.52 -6.87 11.42
C VAL A 153 -6.40 -7.51 10.04
N ALA A 154 -6.32 -8.84 9.94
CA ALA A 154 -6.23 -9.53 8.66
C ALA A 154 -7.43 -9.21 7.74
N SER A 155 -8.64 -9.24 8.28
CA SER A 155 -9.86 -8.90 7.54
C SER A 155 -9.84 -7.45 7.04
N ASP A 156 -9.42 -6.54 7.90
CA ASP A 156 -9.37 -5.12 7.57
C ASP A 156 -8.33 -4.82 6.50
N LEU A 157 -7.12 -5.37 6.60
CA LEU A 157 -6.05 -5.17 5.63
C LEU A 157 -6.34 -5.81 4.28
N LEU A 158 -7.00 -6.98 4.26
CA LEU A 158 -7.32 -7.69 3.01
C LEU A 158 -8.51 -7.11 2.25
N ALA A 159 -9.42 -6.39 2.93
CA ALA A 159 -10.62 -5.88 2.28
C ALA A 159 -11.20 -4.60 2.91
N GLY A 160 -11.16 -4.45 4.23
CA GLY A 160 -11.84 -3.37 4.93
C GLY A 160 -11.32 -1.99 4.53
N THR A 161 -10.01 -1.78 4.54
CA THR A 161 -9.40 -0.52 4.14
C THR A 161 -9.76 -0.13 2.71
N ALA A 162 -9.65 -1.06 1.76
CA ALA A 162 -10.00 -0.80 0.37
C ALA A 162 -11.50 -0.48 0.20
N ARG A 163 -12.39 -1.17 0.94
CA ARG A 163 -13.82 -0.87 0.89
C ARG A 163 -14.12 0.54 1.37
N ARG A 164 -13.56 0.96 2.50
CA ARG A 164 -13.73 2.33 3.00
C ARG A 164 -13.18 3.37 2.03
N LEU A 165 -12.03 3.09 1.44
CA LEU A 165 -11.33 4.04 0.60
C LEU A 165 -11.99 4.27 -0.76
N TYR A 166 -12.53 3.20 -1.38
CA TYR A 166 -13.02 3.26 -2.76
C TYR A 166 -14.53 3.22 -2.89
N PHE A 167 -15.27 2.78 -1.88
CA PHE A 167 -16.71 2.57 -2.00
C PHE A 167 -17.54 3.30 -0.93
N GLY A 168 -16.89 4.05 -0.03
CA GLY A 168 -17.56 4.72 1.08
C GLY A 168 -18.17 3.67 2.00
N GLY A 169 -17.43 3.19 2.99
CA GLY A 169 -17.80 2.05 3.85
C GLY A 169 -18.98 2.27 4.77
#